data_24974f64b16aab511b89b9b48e033544
#
_entry.id   24974f64b16aab511b89b9b48e033544
#
_cell.length_a   1.000
_cell.length_b   1.000
_cell.length_c   1.000
_cell.angle_alpha   90.00
_cell.angle_beta   90.00
_cell.angle_gamma   90.00
#
_symmetry.space_group_name_H-M   'P 1'
#
loop_
_entity.id
_entity.type
_entity.pdbx_description
1 polymer ?
#
loop_
_entity_poly.entity_id
_entity_poly.type
_entity_poly.pdbx_seq_one_letter_code
_entity_poly.pdbx_strand_id
1 'polypeptide(L)'
;MSAEVSHATAYADVADALADYFDGLYFSDTARLRRIFHPQAIYACATEGKLLHLTMQEYFPIVDKRPSPASRAEPRADRIVSIEFAGPVTAFVRLHCAIGPKLFTDLLTLIHVEGRWQIISKVFHFDLKSS
;
A
#
# COMPACT_ATOMS: atom_id res chain seq x y z
N MET A 1 -16.34 17.53 -23.42
CA MET A 1 -16.47 16.27 -22.74
C MET A 1 -16.06 16.46 -21.30
N SER A 2 -16.94 16.29 -20.44
CA SER A 2 -16.49 16.33 -19.09
C SER A 2 -15.85 15.01 -18.76
N ALA A 3 -14.64 15.08 -18.29
CA ALA A 3 -13.96 13.94 -17.74
C ALA A 3 -14.50 13.67 -16.34
N GLU A 4 -15.81 13.68 -16.19
CA GLU A 4 -16.36 13.30 -14.92
C GLU A 4 -16.20 11.82 -14.74
N VAL A 5 -15.04 11.48 -14.19
CA VAL A 5 -14.84 10.16 -13.61
C VAL A 5 -15.81 10.13 -12.44
N SER A 6 -16.85 9.32 -12.53
CA SER A 6 -17.73 9.15 -11.39
C SER A 6 -16.89 8.63 -10.22
N HIS A 7 -17.18 9.08 -9.01
CA HIS A 7 -16.46 8.60 -7.82
C HIS A 7 -16.57 7.08 -7.67
N ALA A 8 -17.65 6.47 -8.18
CA ALA A 8 -17.80 5.01 -8.16
C ALA A 8 -16.73 4.33 -9.02
N THR A 9 -16.46 4.87 -10.23
CA THR A 9 -15.41 4.33 -11.10
C THR A 9 -14.04 4.54 -10.49
N ALA A 10 -13.77 5.73 -9.97
CA ALA A 10 -12.49 6.01 -9.31
C ALA A 10 -12.28 5.11 -8.09
N TYR A 11 -13.32 4.87 -7.31
CA TYR A 11 -13.24 3.96 -6.17
C TYR A 11 -12.87 2.55 -6.61
N ALA A 12 -13.53 2.03 -7.64
CA ALA A 12 -13.25 0.70 -8.18
C ALA A 12 -11.82 0.61 -8.73
N ASP A 13 -11.38 1.65 -9.43
CA ASP A 13 -10.02 1.68 -9.99
C ASP A 13 -8.95 1.69 -8.90
N VAL A 14 -9.16 2.44 -7.83
CA VAL A 14 -8.24 2.45 -6.69
C VAL A 14 -8.25 1.10 -5.99
N ALA A 15 -9.43 0.52 -5.76
CA ALA A 15 -9.54 -0.79 -5.12
C ALA A 15 -8.85 -1.88 -5.96
N ASP A 16 -9.00 -1.84 -7.28
CA ASP A 16 -8.32 -2.77 -8.19
C ASP A 16 -6.80 -2.60 -8.13
N ALA A 17 -6.32 -1.36 -8.10
CA ALA A 17 -4.89 -1.08 -7.97
C ALA A 17 -4.33 -1.63 -6.65
N LEU A 18 -5.11 -1.54 -5.57
CA LEU A 18 -4.69 -2.05 -4.26
C LEU A 18 -4.60 -3.58 -4.22
N ALA A 19 -5.25 -4.30 -5.15
CA ALA A 19 -5.05 -5.74 -5.25
C ALA A 19 -3.59 -6.09 -5.54
N ASP A 20 -2.91 -5.33 -6.40
CA ASP A 20 -1.47 -5.50 -6.63
C ASP A 20 -0.65 -5.20 -5.38
N TYR A 21 -1.07 -4.21 -4.60
CA TYR A 21 -0.41 -3.88 -3.34
C TYR A 21 -0.50 -5.06 -2.35
N PHE A 22 -1.71 -5.55 -2.10
CA PHE A 22 -1.92 -6.66 -1.18
C PHE A 22 -1.20 -7.93 -1.64
N ASP A 23 -1.33 -8.28 -2.91
CA ASP A 23 -0.66 -9.47 -3.44
C ASP A 23 0.85 -9.31 -3.42
N GLY A 24 1.34 -8.12 -3.74
CA GLY A 24 2.77 -7.82 -3.68
C GLY A 24 3.34 -8.03 -2.28
N LEU A 25 2.62 -7.61 -1.25
CA LEU A 25 3.05 -7.83 0.14
C LEU A 25 2.93 -9.30 0.54
N TYR A 26 1.83 -9.95 0.18
CA TYR A 26 1.57 -11.32 0.59
C TYR A 26 2.56 -12.32 -0.02
N PHE A 27 2.95 -12.09 -1.27
CA PHE A 27 3.89 -12.95 -1.99
C PHE A 27 5.33 -12.42 -1.99
N SER A 28 5.61 -11.29 -1.35
CA SER A 28 6.89 -10.57 -1.43
C SER A 28 7.30 -10.36 -2.90
N ASP A 29 6.36 -9.95 -3.72
CA ASP A 29 6.51 -9.79 -5.16
C ASP A 29 6.72 -8.32 -5.51
N THR A 30 7.98 -7.91 -5.59
CA THR A 30 8.33 -6.51 -5.88
C THR A 30 7.96 -6.10 -7.31
N ALA A 31 7.83 -7.03 -8.24
CA ALA A 31 7.33 -6.68 -9.58
C ALA A 31 5.90 -6.16 -9.51
N ARG A 32 5.06 -6.76 -8.66
CA ARG A 32 3.69 -6.25 -8.41
C ARG A 32 3.72 -4.92 -7.69
N LEU A 33 4.58 -4.77 -6.68
CA LEU A 33 4.68 -3.52 -5.94
C LEU A 33 5.15 -2.37 -6.84
N ARG A 34 6.04 -2.64 -7.78
CA ARG A 34 6.51 -1.62 -8.73
C ARG A 34 5.40 -1.12 -9.65
N ARG A 35 4.34 -1.90 -9.86
CA ARG A 35 3.20 -1.47 -10.67
C ARG A 35 2.33 -0.47 -9.94
N ILE A 36 2.25 -0.55 -8.60
CA ILE A 36 1.36 0.31 -7.81
C ILE A 36 2.10 1.46 -7.14
N PHE A 37 3.38 1.32 -6.80
CA PHE A 37 4.16 2.40 -6.24
C PHE A 37 4.76 3.27 -7.33
N HIS A 38 4.59 4.59 -7.19
CA HIS A 38 5.34 5.53 -8.00
C HIS A 38 6.83 5.42 -7.64
N PRO A 39 7.77 5.54 -8.60
CA PRO A 39 9.20 5.44 -8.28
C PRO A 39 9.69 6.45 -7.25
N GLN A 40 9.02 7.60 -7.12
CA GLN A 40 9.37 8.65 -6.16
C GLN A 40 8.57 8.55 -4.85
N ALA A 41 7.85 7.45 -4.63
CA ALA A 41 7.07 7.27 -3.42
C ALA A 41 7.95 7.24 -2.18
N ILE A 42 7.37 7.66 -1.05
CA ILE A 42 8.04 7.61 0.24
C ILE A 42 7.38 6.55 1.13
N TYR A 43 8.18 6.02 2.04
CA TYR A 43 7.80 5.01 3.01
C TYR A 43 8.28 5.50 4.37
N ALA A 44 7.37 5.66 5.32
CA ALA A 44 7.73 6.19 6.63
C ALA A 44 6.95 5.56 7.77
N CYS A 45 7.59 5.45 8.91
CA CYS A 45 6.99 4.90 10.12
C CYS A 45 7.71 5.48 11.34
N ALA A 46 6.97 5.70 12.42
CA ALA A 46 7.53 6.18 13.68
C ALA A 46 7.10 5.31 14.87
N THR A 47 6.56 4.11 14.59
CA THR A 47 6.01 3.23 15.62
C THR A 47 7.01 2.88 16.72
N GLU A 48 8.28 2.72 16.37
CA GLU A 48 9.32 2.32 17.34
C GLU A 48 10.00 3.52 18.02
N GLY A 49 9.43 4.71 17.89
CA GLY A 49 9.92 5.89 18.59
C GLY A 49 10.98 6.70 17.85
N LYS A 50 11.36 6.28 16.67
CA LYS A 50 12.29 7.01 15.80
C LYS A 50 11.80 6.95 14.37
N LEU A 51 12.24 7.90 13.56
CA LEU A 51 11.86 7.93 12.15
C LEU A 51 12.52 6.81 11.37
N LEU A 52 11.69 5.99 10.73
CA LEU A 52 12.09 5.12 9.64
C LEU A 52 11.59 5.79 8.36
N HIS A 53 12.47 6.12 7.45
CA HIS A 53 12.13 6.78 6.19
C HIS A 53 12.92 6.14 5.06
N LEU A 54 12.22 5.61 4.07
CA LEU A 54 12.86 4.89 2.96
C LEU A 54 12.33 5.40 1.63
N THR A 55 13.21 5.40 0.62
CA THR A 55 12.83 5.47 -0.78
C THR A 55 12.40 4.09 -1.26
N MET A 56 11.82 4.01 -2.44
CA MET A 56 11.48 2.71 -3.03
C MET A 56 12.73 1.90 -3.37
N GLN A 57 13.84 2.56 -3.74
CA GLN A 57 15.11 1.87 -3.97
C GLN A 57 15.64 1.20 -2.71
N GLU A 58 15.34 1.76 -1.55
CA GLU A 58 15.74 1.18 -0.26
C GLU A 58 14.73 0.14 0.24
N TYR A 59 13.45 0.32 -0.07
CA TYR A 59 12.37 -0.53 0.44
C TYR A 59 12.26 -1.86 -0.31
N PHE A 60 12.29 -1.84 -1.65
CA PHE A 60 12.09 -3.07 -2.42
C PHE A 60 13.10 -4.18 -2.11
N PRO A 61 14.39 -3.89 -1.92
CA PRO A 61 15.32 -4.95 -1.50
C PRO A 61 14.96 -5.61 -0.17
N ILE A 62 14.35 -4.86 0.76
CA ILE A 62 13.88 -5.43 2.03
C ILE A 62 12.77 -6.43 1.78
N VAL A 63 11.83 -6.10 0.90
CA VAL A 63 10.75 -7.03 0.54
C VAL A 63 11.31 -8.28 -0.13
N ASP A 64 12.25 -8.11 -1.04
CA ASP A 64 12.85 -9.24 -1.77
C ASP A 64 13.55 -10.24 -0.82
N LYS A 65 14.11 -9.76 0.27
CA LYS A 65 14.92 -10.60 1.18
C LYS A 65 14.10 -11.24 2.28
N ARG A 66 12.90 -10.74 2.57
CA ARG A 66 12.12 -11.28 3.69
C ARG A 66 11.27 -12.46 3.21
N PRO A 67 11.09 -13.49 4.08
CA PRO A 67 10.14 -14.55 3.76
C PRO A 67 8.74 -14.00 3.60
N SER A 68 8.03 -14.41 2.57
CA SER A 68 6.68 -13.93 2.33
C SER A 68 5.68 -14.56 3.29
N PRO A 69 4.59 -13.85 3.62
CA PRO A 69 3.48 -14.48 4.34
C PRO A 69 2.97 -15.74 3.65
N ALA A 70 2.91 -15.74 2.31
CA ALA A 70 2.50 -16.91 1.53
C ALA A 70 3.40 -18.12 1.77
N SER A 71 4.72 -17.91 1.85
CA SER A 71 5.68 -19.01 2.07
C SER A 71 5.52 -19.64 3.45
N ARG A 72 4.91 -18.91 4.39
CA ARG A 72 4.63 -19.38 5.75
C ARG A 72 3.19 -19.85 5.92
N ALA A 73 2.40 -19.89 4.83
CA ALA A 73 0.99 -20.23 4.85
C ALA A 73 0.19 -19.37 5.85
N GLU A 74 0.57 -18.10 6.00
CA GLU A 74 -0.17 -17.17 6.87
C GLU A 74 -1.53 -16.86 6.26
N PRO A 75 -2.59 -16.77 7.07
CA PRO A 75 -3.89 -16.39 6.53
C PRO A 75 -3.87 -14.96 6.03
N ARG A 76 -4.62 -14.70 4.93
CA ARG A 76 -4.78 -13.34 4.43
C ARG A 76 -5.57 -12.53 5.46
N ALA A 77 -5.10 -11.32 5.71
CA ALA A 77 -5.75 -10.40 6.64
C ALA A 77 -5.90 -9.01 6.01
N ASP A 78 -6.00 -8.97 4.69
CA ASP A 78 -6.09 -7.73 3.92
C ASP A 78 -7.48 -7.12 4.05
N ARG A 79 -7.53 -5.82 4.32
CA ARG A 79 -8.80 -5.10 4.42
C ARG A 79 -8.63 -3.64 4.07
N ILE A 80 -9.44 -3.15 3.12
CA ILE A 80 -9.57 -1.71 2.88
C ILE A 80 -10.60 -1.19 3.88
N VAL A 81 -10.20 -0.23 4.71
CA VAL A 81 -11.08 0.40 5.69
C VAL A 81 -11.83 1.56 5.06
N SER A 82 -11.13 2.42 4.32
CA SER A 82 -11.74 3.59 3.70
C SER A 82 -10.90 4.09 2.53
N ILE A 83 -11.58 4.69 1.57
CA ILE A 83 -10.95 5.41 0.46
C ILE A 83 -11.63 6.76 0.39
N GLU A 84 -10.85 7.84 0.48
CA GLU A 84 -11.34 9.21 0.37
C GLU A 84 -10.71 9.87 -0.86
N PHE A 85 -11.43 10.79 -1.48
CA PHE A 85 -10.93 11.52 -2.65
C PHE A 85 -10.86 12.99 -2.37
N ALA A 86 -9.78 13.62 -2.83
CA ALA A 86 -9.63 15.06 -2.90
C ALA A 86 -9.48 15.41 -4.38
N GLY A 87 -10.57 15.82 -5.01
CA GLY A 87 -10.62 16.04 -6.45
C GLY A 87 -10.52 14.72 -7.23
N PRO A 88 -10.29 14.80 -8.56
CA PRO A 88 -10.39 13.62 -9.42
C PRO A 88 -9.12 12.75 -9.49
N VAL A 89 -7.98 13.24 -8.99
CA VAL A 89 -6.70 12.57 -9.19
C VAL A 89 -5.91 12.32 -7.90
N THR A 90 -6.55 12.48 -6.75
CA THR A 90 -5.90 12.28 -5.45
C THR A 90 -6.82 11.46 -4.55
N ALA A 91 -6.27 10.39 -3.96
CA ALA A 91 -7.01 9.52 -3.06
C ALA A 91 -6.19 9.24 -1.80
N PHE A 92 -6.89 9.08 -0.70
CA PHE A 92 -6.32 8.70 0.58
C PHE A 92 -6.97 7.40 1.04
N VAL A 93 -6.15 6.39 1.34
CA VAL A 93 -6.62 5.05 1.69
C VAL A 93 -6.13 4.69 3.09
N ARG A 94 -7.04 4.17 3.89
CA ARG A 94 -6.71 3.49 5.14
C ARG A 94 -6.98 2.00 4.92
N LEU A 95 -5.97 1.17 5.21
CA LEU A 95 -6.13 -0.27 5.07
C LEU A 95 -5.40 -1.02 6.18
N HIS A 96 -5.75 -2.28 6.35
CA HIS A 96 -5.10 -3.19 7.27
C HIS A 96 -4.50 -4.36 6.50
N CYS A 97 -3.36 -4.84 6.97
CA CYS A 97 -2.76 -6.09 6.52
C CYS A 97 -1.90 -6.66 7.65
N ALA A 98 -1.41 -7.88 7.49
CA ALA A 98 -0.59 -8.54 8.49
C ALA A 98 0.59 -9.22 7.82
N ILE A 99 1.75 -9.15 8.47
CA ILE A 99 2.97 -9.85 8.05
C ILE A 99 3.64 -10.38 9.31
N GLY A 100 3.71 -11.70 9.47
CA GLY A 100 4.27 -12.31 10.67
C GLY A 100 3.52 -11.84 11.91
N PRO A 101 4.23 -11.38 12.96
CA PRO A 101 3.58 -10.94 14.19
C PRO A 101 3.02 -9.52 14.13
N LYS A 102 3.19 -8.82 13.00
CA LYS A 102 2.83 -7.41 12.89
C LYS A 102 1.47 -7.24 12.23
N LEU A 103 0.62 -6.43 12.86
CA LEU A 103 -0.66 -5.98 12.33
C LEU A 103 -0.50 -4.53 11.88
N PHE A 104 -0.58 -4.29 10.59
CA PHE A 104 -0.33 -2.97 10.01
C PHE A 104 -1.62 -2.19 9.80
N THR A 105 -1.56 -0.90 10.11
CA THR A 105 -2.48 0.11 9.62
C THR A 105 -1.70 0.99 8.68
N ASP A 106 -2.03 0.94 7.40
CA ASP A 106 -1.36 1.72 6.37
C ASP A 106 -2.23 2.91 5.97
N LEU A 107 -1.60 4.06 5.90
CA LEU A 107 -2.21 5.28 5.36
C LEU A 107 -1.48 5.58 4.06
N LEU A 108 -2.20 5.40 2.94
CA LEU A 108 -1.62 5.54 1.61
C LEU A 108 -2.21 6.74 0.91
N THR A 109 -1.37 7.59 0.35
CA THR A 109 -1.84 8.61 -0.58
C THR A 109 -1.54 8.12 -1.99
N LEU A 110 -2.57 8.12 -2.83
CA LEU A 110 -2.44 7.75 -4.23
C LEU A 110 -2.73 8.95 -5.12
N ILE A 111 -2.06 8.99 -6.26
CA ILE A 111 -2.28 9.98 -7.29
C ILE A 111 -2.55 9.27 -8.61
N HIS A 112 -3.43 9.87 -9.41
CA HIS A 112 -3.68 9.39 -10.77
C HIS A 112 -2.79 10.20 -11.71
N VAL A 113 -1.73 9.58 -12.18
CA VAL A 113 -0.72 10.22 -13.03
C VAL A 113 -0.23 9.20 -14.05
N GLU A 114 0.06 9.67 -15.25
CA GLU A 114 0.50 8.81 -16.35
C GLU A 114 -0.50 7.68 -16.63
N GLY A 115 -1.78 8.01 -16.55
CA GLY A 115 -2.88 7.12 -16.93
C GLY A 115 -3.25 6.06 -15.88
N ARG A 116 -2.71 6.13 -14.67
CA ARG A 116 -3.02 5.12 -13.65
C ARG A 116 -2.88 5.65 -12.23
N TRP A 117 -3.55 4.99 -11.29
CA TRP A 117 -3.40 5.27 -9.87
C TRP A 117 -2.11 4.65 -9.35
N GLN A 118 -1.33 5.46 -8.62
CA GLN A 118 -0.07 5.03 -8.02
C GLN A 118 0.07 5.55 -6.60
N ILE A 119 0.65 4.74 -5.72
CA ILE A 119 0.94 5.16 -4.35
C ILE A 119 2.15 6.10 -4.39
N ILE A 120 1.98 7.31 -3.84
CA ILE A 120 3.06 8.28 -3.73
C ILE A 120 3.56 8.40 -2.29
N SER A 121 2.79 7.92 -1.31
CA SER A 121 3.17 8.00 0.10
C SER A 121 2.56 6.84 0.85
N LYS A 122 3.40 6.15 1.62
CA LYS A 122 2.98 5.12 2.57
C LYS A 122 3.52 5.51 3.94
N VAL A 123 2.62 5.92 4.83
CA VAL A 123 2.95 6.14 6.24
C VAL A 123 2.11 5.15 7.03
N PHE A 124 2.73 4.42 7.95
CA PHE A 124 2.03 3.33 8.58
C PHE A 124 2.38 3.21 10.06
N HIS A 125 1.54 2.50 10.76
CA HIS A 125 1.74 2.07 12.14
C HIS A 125 1.57 0.55 12.19
N PHE A 126 2.24 -0.12 13.11
CA PHE A 126 1.97 -1.52 13.37
C PHE A 126 1.86 -1.80 14.85
N ASP A 127 1.02 -2.78 15.17
CA ASP A 127 0.91 -3.37 16.50
C ASP A 127 1.38 -4.81 16.42
N LEU A 128 1.92 -5.31 17.53
CA LEU A 128 2.28 -6.72 17.62
C LEU A 128 1.07 -7.54 18.04
N LYS A 129 0.89 -8.69 17.39
CA LYS A 129 -0.17 -9.61 17.80
C LYS A 129 0.07 -10.04 19.23
N SER A 130 -0.99 -10.02 20.04
CA SER A 130 -0.93 -10.62 21.36
C SER A 130 -0.83 -12.14 21.22
N SER A 131 0.03 -12.72 22.00
CA SER A 131 0.17 -14.18 22.06
C SER A 131 -1.03 -14.85 22.70
#